data_98cb621d5df33010d13d11922b32dab8
#
_entry.id   98cb621d5df33010d13d11922b32dab8
#
_cell.length_a   1.000
_cell.length_b   1.000
_cell.length_c   1.000
_cell.angle_alpha   90.00
_cell.angle_beta   90.00
_cell.angle_gamma   90.00
#
_symmetry.space_group_name_H-M   'P 1'
#
loop_
_entity.id
_entity.type
_entity.pdbx_description
1 polymer ?
#
loop_
_entity_poly.entity_id
_entity_poly.type
_entity_poly.pdbx_seq_one_letter_code
_entity_poly.pdbx_strand_id
1 'polypeptide(L)'
;MRNTLKTVIAVFALAGLAVTPVLAADFEVHMLNKGVAGSMVFEPAFVQVQPGDTVTFIPTDKGHNVETIKDMLPEGVEPFKSKVNETYTVTFDVAGVYGVKCTPHFAMGMVGLIFVGDDLANLDAVKAVKVPKKVGERFEEVYTALGI
;
A
#
# COMPACT_ATOMS: atom_id res chain seq x y z
N MET A 1 -53.52 -23.15 -51.33
CA MET A 1 -53.10 -23.02 -49.93
C MET A 1 -51.65 -22.49 -49.89
N ARG A 2 -51.44 -21.21 -49.57
CA ARG A 2 -50.12 -20.60 -49.57
C ARG A 2 -49.70 -20.39 -48.11
N ASN A 3 -48.73 -21.19 -47.66
CA ASN A 3 -48.13 -21.08 -46.33
C ASN A 3 -47.06 -19.99 -46.41
N THR A 4 -47.28 -18.87 -45.73
CA THR A 4 -46.29 -17.82 -45.52
C THR A 4 -45.51 -18.13 -44.22
N LEU A 5 -44.25 -18.54 -44.42
CA LEU A 5 -43.28 -18.74 -43.34
C LEU A 5 -42.81 -17.36 -42.82
N LYS A 6 -43.18 -17.01 -41.62
CA LYS A 6 -42.69 -15.78 -40.97
C LYS A 6 -41.34 -16.07 -40.30
N THR A 7 -40.27 -15.52 -40.89
CA THR A 7 -38.93 -15.56 -40.33
C THR A 7 -38.84 -14.53 -39.21
N VAL A 8 -38.65 -14.99 -37.98
CA VAL A 8 -38.36 -14.10 -36.84
C VAL A 8 -36.85 -13.91 -36.74
N ILE A 9 -36.38 -12.74 -37.05
CA ILE A 9 -34.96 -12.33 -36.88
C ILE A 9 -34.80 -11.88 -35.43
N ALA A 10 -34.12 -12.69 -34.61
CA ALA A 10 -33.72 -12.30 -33.26
C ALA A 10 -32.45 -11.43 -33.37
N VAL A 11 -32.57 -10.15 -33.06
CA VAL A 11 -31.44 -9.23 -32.95
C VAL A 11 -30.84 -9.42 -31.56
N PHE A 12 -29.68 -10.07 -31.49
CA PHE A 12 -28.85 -10.13 -30.28
C PHE A 12 -28.13 -8.78 -30.14
N ALA A 13 -28.59 -7.94 -29.21
CA ALA A 13 -27.84 -6.75 -28.80
C ALA A 13 -26.66 -7.18 -27.94
N LEU A 14 -25.44 -7.12 -28.49
CA LEU A 14 -24.21 -7.27 -27.72
C LEU A 14 -24.04 -6.00 -26.87
N ALA A 15 -24.39 -6.06 -25.59
CA ALA A 15 -24.05 -5.02 -24.64
C ALA A 15 -22.53 -5.07 -24.40
N GLY A 16 -21.78 -4.20 -25.07
CA GLY A 16 -20.35 -4.02 -24.85
C GLY A 16 -20.13 -3.47 -23.46
N LEU A 17 -19.53 -4.28 -22.57
CA LEU A 17 -19.00 -3.81 -21.31
C LEU A 17 -17.83 -2.85 -21.61
N ALA A 18 -18.06 -1.56 -21.43
CA ALA A 18 -17.00 -0.56 -21.51
C ALA A 18 -16.07 -0.75 -20.30
N VAL A 19 -14.90 -1.35 -20.53
CA VAL A 19 -13.82 -1.41 -19.54
C VAL A 19 -13.19 -0.02 -19.51
N THR A 20 -13.52 0.77 -18.47
CA THR A 20 -12.82 2.04 -18.23
C THR A 20 -11.43 1.72 -17.71
N PRO A 21 -10.34 2.28 -18.29
CA PRO A 21 -9.01 2.11 -17.73
C PRO A 21 -8.99 2.76 -16.32
N VAL A 22 -8.66 1.97 -15.32
CA VAL A 22 -8.32 2.49 -13.99
C VAL A 22 -6.92 3.06 -14.11
N LEU A 23 -6.78 4.37 -13.95
CA LEU A 23 -5.47 5.02 -13.89
C LEU A 23 -4.86 4.73 -12.53
N ALA A 24 -3.59 4.32 -12.51
CA ALA A 24 -2.81 4.19 -11.29
C ALA A 24 -2.75 5.54 -10.56
N ALA A 25 -3.01 5.54 -9.26
CA ALA A 25 -2.88 6.72 -8.41
C ALA A 25 -1.47 6.79 -7.82
N ASP A 26 -0.98 7.99 -7.53
CA ASP A 26 0.26 8.23 -6.80
C ASP A 26 -0.05 8.85 -5.44
N PHE A 27 0.52 8.26 -4.39
CA PHE A 27 0.37 8.68 -3.00
C PHE A 27 1.71 9.17 -2.50
N GLU A 28 1.71 10.23 -1.69
CA GLU A 28 2.93 10.76 -1.09
C GLU A 28 3.00 10.43 0.40
N VAL A 29 4.18 10.04 0.85
CA VAL A 29 4.52 9.82 2.26
C VAL A 29 5.76 10.64 2.59
N HIS A 30 5.63 11.59 3.51
CA HIS A 30 6.71 12.46 3.93
C HIS A 30 7.52 11.84 5.06
N MET A 31 8.84 11.94 4.98
CA MET A 31 9.77 11.52 6.03
C MET A 31 10.19 12.76 6.84
N LEU A 32 9.79 12.78 8.11
CA LEU A 32 9.85 13.98 8.95
C LEU A 32 10.60 13.73 10.26
N ASN A 33 11.38 14.73 10.68
CA ASN A 33 11.94 14.77 12.05
C ASN A 33 10.84 14.96 13.09
N LYS A 34 9.78 15.73 12.75
CA LYS A 34 8.62 15.96 13.59
C LYS A 34 7.36 16.12 12.75
N GLY A 35 6.38 15.30 12.99
CA GLY A 35 5.05 15.33 12.39
C GLY A 35 3.94 15.34 13.46
N VAL A 36 2.70 15.14 13.02
CA VAL A 36 1.52 15.12 13.90
C VAL A 36 1.62 14.02 14.96
N ALA A 37 2.09 12.84 14.57
CA ALA A 37 2.23 11.70 15.49
C ALA A 37 3.48 11.75 16.39
N GLY A 38 4.31 12.76 16.29
CA GLY A 38 5.50 12.94 17.13
C GLY A 38 6.80 13.06 16.34
N SER A 39 7.91 12.61 16.95
CA SER A 39 9.25 12.69 16.36
C SER A 39 9.57 11.46 15.52
N MET A 40 10.36 11.66 14.46
CA MET A 40 10.83 10.62 13.55
C MET A 40 9.67 9.78 13.00
N VAL A 41 8.95 10.34 12.04
CA VAL A 41 7.70 9.76 11.51
C VAL A 41 7.68 9.73 9.99
N PHE A 42 6.97 8.72 9.45
CA PHE A 42 6.35 8.79 8.14
C PHE A 42 4.98 9.45 8.29
N GLU A 43 4.65 10.38 7.42
CA GLU A 43 3.36 11.07 7.44
C GLU A 43 2.74 11.11 6.03
N PRO A 44 1.59 10.47 5.83
CA PRO A 44 0.85 9.67 6.82
C PRO A 44 1.59 8.39 7.25
N ALA A 45 1.27 7.89 8.45
CA ALA A 45 1.86 6.66 9.00
C ALA A 45 1.37 5.39 8.28
N PHE A 46 0.29 5.48 7.53
CA PHE A 46 -0.20 4.41 6.66
C PHE A 46 -0.89 4.99 5.43
N VAL A 47 -0.90 4.20 4.35
CA VAL A 47 -1.68 4.47 3.14
C VAL A 47 -2.42 3.20 2.70
N GLN A 48 -3.59 3.40 2.11
CA GLN A 48 -4.37 2.35 1.47
C GLN A 48 -4.36 2.61 -0.03
N VAL A 49 -3.89 1.66 -0.80
CA VAL A 49 -3.69 1.76 -2.24
C VAL A 49 -4.28 0.54 -2.96
N GLN A 50 -4.48 0.64 -4.25
CA GLN A 50 -4.88 -0.50 -5.10
C GLN A 50 -3.67 -1.10 -5.81
N PRO A 51 -3.71 -2.38 -6.20
CA PRO A 51 -2.67 -2.96 -7.05
C PRO A 51 -2.43 -2.12 -8.31
N GLY A 52 -1.16 -1.77 -8.56
CA GLY A 52 -0.73 -0.90 -9.65
C GLY A 52 -0.55 0.57 -9.26
N ASP A 53 -0.99 0.98 -8.07
CA ASP A 53 -0.73 2.32 -7.54
C ASP A 53 0.73 2.48 -7.10
N THR A 54 1.17 3.73 -7.01
CA THR A 54 2.50 4.10 -6.53
C THR A 54 2.43 4.85 -5.20
N VAL A 55 3.49 4.67 -4.39
CA VAL A 55 3.74 5.49 -3.21
C VAL A 55 5.13 6.11 -3.35
N THR A 56 5.18 7.43 -3.29
CA THR A 56 6.40 8.21 -3.33
C THR A 56 6.79 8.65 -1.93
N PHE A 57 7.92 8.16 -1.44
CA PHE A 57 8.50 8.54 -0.15
C PHE A 57 9.42 9.74 -0.33
N ILE A 58 9.09 10.86 0.34
CA ILE A 58 9.76 12.15 0.18
C ILE A 58 10.52 12.50 1.46
N PRO A 59 11.86 12.62 1.41
CA PRO A 59 12.66 13.07 2.56
C PRO A 59 12.51 14.60 2.75
N THR A 60 11.38 15.02 3.31
CA THR A 60 11.08 16.43 3.60
C THR A 60 12.11 16.99 4.56
N ASP A 61 12.46 16.23 5.59
CA ASP A 61 13.64 16.48 6.42
C ASP A 61 14.79 15.55 6.03
N LYS A 62 16.02 15.96 6.31
CA LYS A 62 17.23 15.17 6.01
C LYS A 62 17.47 14.06 7.03
N GLY A 63 18.17 13.02 6.60
CA GLY A 63 18.61 11.93 7.46
C GLY A 63 17.67 10.72 7.44
N HIS A 64 16.78 10.63 6.48
CA HIS A 64 15.78 9.56 6.37
C HIS A 64 15.94 8.75 5.10
N ASN A 65 15.50 7.49 5.19
CA ASN A 65 15.31 6.58 4.06
C ASN A 65 14.04 5.75 4.28
N VAL A 66 13.64 4.98 3.28
CA VAL A 66 12.61 3.95 3.40
C VAL A 66 13.19 2.58 3.07
N GLU A 67 12.86 1.60 3.88
CA GLU A 67 13.25 0.19 3.71
C GLU A 67 12.11 -0.70 4.19
N THR A 68 11.87 -1.80 3.50
CA THR A 68 10.93 -2.82 3.97
C THR A 68 11.40 -3.46 5.27
N ILE A 69 10.46 -3.78 6.16
CA ILE A 69 10.76 -4.55 7.37
C ILE A 69 10.76 -6.04 7.00
N LYS A 70 11.79 -6.76 7.44
CA LYS A 70 11.89 -8.21 7.23
C LYS A 70 10.64 -8.92 7.75
N ASP A 71 10.13 -9.86 6.98
CA ASP A 71 8.95 -10.68 7.30
C ASP A 71 7.61 -9.89 7.36
N MET A 72 7.62 -8.62 6.91
CA MET A 72 6.43 -7.77 6.80
C MET A 72 6.13 -7.42 5.34
N LEU A 73 6.15 -8.42 4.47
CA LEU A 73 5.83 -8.33 3.05
C LEU A 73 4.89 -9.47 2.65
N PRO A 74 4.05 -9.30 1.63
CA PRO A 74 3.36 -10.41 1.00
C PRO A 74 4.36 -11.43 0.43
N GLU A 75 3.93 -12.68 0.33
CA GLU A 75 4.76 -13.75 -0.23
C GLU A 75 5.17 -13.42 -1.69
N GLY A 76 6.43 -13.67 -2.02
CA GLY A 76 6.99 -13.46 -3.35
C GLY A 76 7.33 -12.02 -3.70
N VAL A 77 7.12 -11.07 -2.78
CA VAL A 77 7.52 -9.67 -2.97
C VAL A 77 8.99 -9.47 -2.58
N GLU A 78 9.75 -8.88 -3.48
CA GLU A 78 11.14 -8.53 -3.22
C GLU A 78 11.25 -7.32 -2.27
N PRO A 79 12.16 -7.38 -1.28
CA PRO A 79 12.43 -6.24 -0.40
C PRO A 79 13.00 -5.04 -1.19
N PHE A 80 12.68 -3.83 -0.73
CA PHE A 80 13.26 -2.60 -1.27
C PHE A 80 13.90 -1.74 -0.19
N LYS A 81 14.84 -0.89 -0.62
CA LYS A 81 15.55 0.06 0.23
C LYS A 81 16.01 1.27 -0.58
N SER A 82 15.66 2.47 -0.15
CA SER A 82 16.21 3.70 -0.71
C SER A 82 17.55 4.08 -0.09
N LYS A 83 18.28 4.99 -0.75
CA LYS A 83 19.39 5.71 -0.13
C LYS A 83 18.83 6.74 0.85
N VAL A 84 19.69 7.20 1.76
CA VAL A 84 19.34 8.32 2.66
C VAL A 84 19.19 9.60 1.84
N ASN A 85 18.16 10.39 2.14
CA ASN A 85 17.78 11.63 1.45
C ASN A 85 17.37 11.46 -0.03
N GLU A 86 17.01 10.26 -0.43
CA GLU A 86 16.48 9.96 -1.76
C GLU A 86 14.95 9.98 -1.76
N THR A 87 14.35 10.72 -2.69
CA THR A 87 12.94 10.54 -3.03
C THR A 87 12.79 9.20 -3.75
N TYR A 88 11.94 8.33 -3.23
CA TYR A 88 11.85 6.94 -3.68
C TYR A 88 10.42 6.55 -3.96
N THR A 89 10.13 6.15 -5.20
CA THR A 89 8.80 5.72 -5.64
C THR A 89 8.76 4.21 -5.79
N VAL A 90 7.72 3.59 -5.23
CA VAL A 90 7.45 2.14 -5.31
C VAL A 90 6.09 1.92 -5.93
N THR A 91 6.02 1.03 -6.91
CA THR A 91 4.75 0.50 -7.44
C THR A 91 4.34 -0.73 -6.65
N PHE A 92 3.10 -0.79 -6.18
CA PHE A 92 2.58 -1.89 -5.39
C PHE A 92 1.61 -2.74 -6.23
N ASP A 93 2.09 -3.86 -6.76
CA ASP A 93 1.29 -4.73 -7.63
C ASP A 93 0.64 -5.90 -6.90
N VAL A 94 1.20 -6.34 -5.77
CA VAL A 94 0.75 -7.50 -5.02
C VAL A 94 -0.07 -7.07 -3.81
N ALA A 95 -1.29 -7.55 -3.69
CA ALA A 95 -2.16 -7.27 -2.55
C ALA A 95 -1.57 -7.79 -1.23
N GLY A 96 -1.82 -7.06 -0.15
CA GLY A 96 -1.39 -7.40 1.19
C GLY A 96 -0.86 -6.22 1.98
N VAL A 97 -0.26 -6.50 3.13
CA VAL A 97 0.30 -5.52 4.06
C VAL A 97 1.81 -5.47 3.93
N TYR A 98 2.36 -4.27 3.79
CA TYR A 98 3.79 -3.99 3.70
C TYR A 98 4.21 -3.12 4.88
N GLY A 99 5.16 -3.60 5.67
CA GLY A 99 5.79 -2.82 6.72
C GLY A 99 7.05 -2.13 6.21
N VAL A 100 7.16 -0.83 6.47
CA VAL A 100 8.34 -0.02 6.11
C VAL A 100 8.93 0.67 7.33
N LYS A 101 10.22 0.95 7.28
CA LYS A 101 10.98 1.62 8.32
C LYS A 101 11.95 2.64 7.74
N CYS A 102 12.33 3.62 8.53
CA CYS A 102 13.54 4.40 8.33
C CYS A 102 14.68 3.70 9.08
N THR A 103 15.74 3.30 8.37
CA THR A 103 16.81 2.48 8.95
C THR A 103 17.47 3.12 10.19
N PRO A 104 17.93 4.41 10.15
CA PRO A 104 18.58 5.02 11.32
C PRO A 104 17.62 5.29 12.49
N HIS A 105 16.31 5.39 12.26
CA HIS A 105 15.35 5.76 13.29
C HIS A 105 14.32 4.66 13.62
N PHE A 106 14.60 3.42 13.22
CA PHE A 106 13.70 2.28 13.45
C PHE A 106 13.37 2.09 14.93
N ALA A 107 14.37 2.07 15.79
CA ALA A 107 14.17 1.89 17.23
C ALA A 107 13.39 3.05 17.88
N MET A 108 13.35 4.22 17.24
CA MET A 108 12.57 5.38 17.66
C MET A 108 11.09 5.31 17.21
N GLY A 109 10.70 4.26 16.47
CA GLY A 109 9.35 4.07 15.96
C GLY A 109 9.08 4.74 14.62
N MET A 110 10.12 5.04 13.82
CA MET A 110 9.92 5.58 12.47
C MET A 110 9.59 4.45 11.50
N VAL A 111 8.30 4.14 11.44
CA VAL A 111 7.72 3.04 10.67
C VAL A 111 6.42 3.48 10.00
N GLY A 112 6.01 2.73 8.99
CA GLY A 112 4.73 2.91 8.31
C GLY A 112 4.19 1.59 7.77
N LEU A 113 2.91 1.60 7.41
CA LEU A 113 2.21 0.46 6.80
C LEU A 113 1.58 0.89 5.48
N ILE A 114 1.75 0.06 4.45
CA ILE A 114 1.05 0.20 3.19
C ILE A 114 0.11 -1.00 3.05
N PHE A 115 -1.19 -0.71 2.87
CA PHE A 115 -2.24 -1.70 2.65
C PHE A 115 -2.60 -1.67 1.17
N VAL A 116 -2.36 -2.80 0.47
CA VAL A 116 -2.56 -2.91 -0.98
C VAL A 116 -3.76 -3.80 -1.26
N GLY A 117 -4.80 -3.23 -1.88
CA GLY A 117 -6.04 -3.93 -2.17
C GLY A 117 -6.82 -4.33 -0.93
N ASP A 118 -7.79 -5.22 -1.11
CA ASP A 118 -8.70 -5.67 -0.05
C ASP A 118 -8.28 -7.01 0.56
N ASP A 119 -7.39 -7.76 -0.11
CA ASP A 119 -6.87 -9.04 0.40
C ASP A 119 -5.66 -8.81 1.31
N LEU A 120 -5.89 -8.83 2.61
CA LEU A 120 -4.88 -8.67 3.64
C LEU A 120 -4.50 -10.02 4.27
N ALA A 121 -4.34 -11.07 3.46
CA ALA A 121 -4.07 -12.43 3.93
C ALA A 121 -2.82 -12.54 4.82
N ASN A 122 -1.83 -11.67 4.66
CA ASN A 122 -0.63 -11.65 5.48
C ASN A 122 -0.72 -10.77 6.74
N LEU A 123 -1.86 -10.14 7.04
CA LEU A 123 -2.00 -9.21 8.17
C LEU A 123 -1.62 -9.85 9.51
N ASP A 124 -2.12 -11.05 9.79
CA ASP A 124 -1.82 -11.75 11.05
C ASP A 124 -0.33 -12.08 11.17
N ALA A 125 0.31 -12.47 10.06
CA ALA A 125 1.74 -12.71 10.03
C ALA A 125 2.54 -11.43 10.29
N VAL A 126 2.14 -10.30 9.69
CA VAL A 126 2.73 -8.97 9.92
C VAL A 126 2.60 -8.55 11.38
N LYS A 127 1.41 -8.71 11.99
CA LYS A 127 1.18 -8.41 13.40
C LYS A 127 2.01 -9.29 14.34
N ALA A 128 2.36 -10.51 13.93
CA ALA A 128 3.15 -11.45 14.75
C ALA A 128 4.67 -11.17 14.70
N VAL A 129 5.15 -10.30 13.81
CA VAL A 129 6.58 -9.96 13.71
C VAL A 129 7.03 -9.25 14.99
N LYS A 130 8.10 -9.77 15.60
CA LYS A 130 8.71 -9.14 16.78
C LYS A 130 9.45 -7.87 16.38
N VAL A 131 9.06 -6.76 16.97
CA VAL A 131 9.61 -5.43 16.72
C VAL A 131 9.97 -4.73 18.04
N PRO A 132 10.82 -3.69 18.01
CA PRO A 132 11.05 -2.84 19.17
C PRO A 132 9.74 -2.27 19.73
N LYS A 133 9.71 -2.04 21.05
CA LYS A 133 8.50 -1.58 21.76
C LYS A 133 7.86 -0.36 21.08
N LYS A 134 8.66 0.66 20.76
CA LYS A 134 8.14 1.89 20.15
C LYS A 134 7.56 1.66 18.75
N VAL A 135 8.12 0.73 18.00
CA VAL A 135 7.58 0.31 16.68
C VAL A 135 6.22 -0.38 16.86
N GLY A 136 6.12 -1.30 17.82
CA GLY A 136 4.85 -1.96 18.13
C GLY A 136 3.77 -0.96 18.54
N GLU A 137 4.08 0.00 19.40
CA GLU A 137 3.15 1.08 19.78
C GLU A 137 2.64 1.86 18.55
N ARG A 138 3.53 2.20 17.61
CA ARG A 138 3.15 2.90 16.36
C ARG A 138 2.25 2.07 15.46
N PHE A 139 2.52 0.77 15.34
CA PHE A 139 1.66 -0.12 14.56
C PHE A 139 0.29 -0.30 15.21
N GLU A 140 0.21 -0.43 16.53
CA GLU A 140 -1.06 -0.50 17.26
C GLU A 140 -1.91 0.77 17.08
N GLU A 141 -1.28 1.96 17.03
CA GLU A 141 -1.98 3.21 16.69
C GLU A 141 -2.66 3.12 15.31
N VAL A 142 -1.96 2.55 14.31
CA VAL A 142 -2.51 2.36 12.95
C VAL A 142 -3.61 1.32 12.94
N TYR A 143 -3.41 0.16 13.56
CA TYR A 143 -4.42 -0.91 13.61
C TYR A 143 -5.69 -0.44 14.32
N THR A 144 -5.55 0.29 15.42
CA THR A 144 -6.68 0.89 16.13
C THR A 144 -7.42 1.91 15.27
N ALA A 145 -6.70 2.78 14.56
CA ALA A 145 -7.31 3.77 13.68
C ALA A 145 -8.09 3.13 12.52
N LEU A 146 -7.66 1.96 12.05
CA LEU A 146 -8.31 1.21 10.98
C LEU A 146 -9.39 0.22 11.50
N GLY A 147 -9.42 -0.07 12.79
CA GLY A 147 -10.34 -1.03 13.39
C GLY A 147 -10.04 -2.49 13.03
N ILE A 148 -8.76 -2.83 12.87
CA ILE A 148 -8.27 -4.16 12.47
C ILE A 148 -7.34 -4.78 13.50
#